data_549fff06fa380aef84f391449f18aab3
#
_entry.id   549fff06fa380aef84f391449f18aab3
#
_cell.length_a   1.000
_cell.length_b   1.000
_cell.length_c   1.000
_cell.angle_alpha   90.00
_cell.angle_beta   90.00
_cell.angle_gamma   90.00
#
_symmetry.space_group_name_H-M   'P 1'
#
loop_
_entity.id
_entity.type
_entity.pdbx_description
1 polymer ?
#
loop_
_entity_poly.entity_id
_entity_poly.type
_entity_poly.pdbx_seq_one_letter_code
_entity_poly.pdbx_strand_id
1 'polypeptide(L)'
;GQEGRISDIGVISDSYLEAAFSYSFPLLDDRLYVGVRGKFLAGIVRAKSNFNRFDVSLNEDRWAVEADGSLDISAAGLEATTEMNDSGEMVYTFDDIDFKPTSPTGYGFAVDLGATYDILPDLQASLAINDLGFIGWGKGNTLSGRSVKNMEFTGVTVDGEGTSSQPDFNLDVLEFQKQEASSATRMLRATVNAGLEYKMWQNRASVGLLYTMRFWEYKTLHNITGSVNFRPIDWFHLTGSYTVIGNNGGALGLALNLCPGWINFFVATDVLMAKHTPQWIPIRQSSMNVTLGLGFPIGKRGHRGCRDYLR
;
A
#
# COMPACT_ATOMS: atom_id res chain seq x y z
N GLY A 1 16.53 -20.97 -27.90
CA GLY A 1 16.71 -19.91 -26.91
C GLY A 1 15.39 -19.50 -26.29
N GLN A 2 15.40 -19.12 -25.02
CA GLN A 2 14.24 -18.53 -24.35
C GLN A 2 14.50 -17.02 -24.20
N GLU A 3 13.57 -16.22 -24.69
CA GLU A 3 13.59 -14.77 -24.51
C GLU A 3 12.48 -14.40 -23.51
N GLY A 4 12.85 -13.71 -22.45
CA GLY A 4 11.95 -13.10 -21.48
C GLY A 4 12.05 -11.59 -21.59
N ARG A 5 10.96 -10.93 -21.95
CA ARG A 5 10.86 -9.47 -21.94
C ARG A 5 9.92 -9.02 -20.86
N ILE A 6 10.42 -8.15 -20.00
CA ILE A 6 9.62 -7.50 -18.96
C ILE A 6 9.79 -6.00 -19.15
N SER A 7 8.70 -5.30 -19.41
CA SER A 7 8.71 -3.84 -19.59
C SER A 7 7.79 -3.18 -18.60
N ASP A 8 8.07 -1.93 -18.28
CA ASP A 8 7.23 -1.04 -17.46
C ASP A 8 6.94 -1.57 -16.03
N ILE A 9 7.96 -2.14 -15.38
CA ILE A 9 7.87 -2.49 -13.97
C ILE A 9 8.28 -1.28 -13.13
N GLY A 10 7.32 -0.77 -12.34
CA GLY A 10 7.57 0.29 -11.38
C GLY A 10 7.21 -0.14 -9.97
N VAL A 11 8.08 0.17 -9.02
CA VAL A 11 7.81 0.06 -7.58
C VAL A 11 7.85 1.45 -6.97
N ILE A 12 6.80 1.78 -6.22
CA ILE A 12 6.69 3.05 -5.51
C ILE A 12 6.32 2.75 -4.08
N SER A 13 7.15 3.23 -3.16
CA SER A 13 6.94 3.16 -1.73
C SER A 13 7.11 4.54 -1.13
N ASP A 14 6.11 4.99 -0.38
CA ASP A 14 6.15 6.25 0.35
C ASP A 14 5.82 5.95 1.82
N SER A 15 6.68 6.39 2.74
CA SER A 15 6.48 6.29 4.18
C SER A 15 6.44 7.69 4.78
N TYR A 16 5.42 7.98 5.57
CA TYR A 16 5.23 9.27 6.20
C TYR A 16 4.55 9.14 7.56
N LEU A 17 4.77 10.13 8.41
CA LEU A 17 4.01 10.32 9.63
C LEU A 17 2.81 11.23 9.34
N GLU A 18 1.68 10.92 9.95
CA GLU A 18 0.44 11.67 9.85
C GLU A 18 0.05 12.23 11.21
N ALA A 19 -0.19 13.54 11.26
CA ALA A 19 -0.91 14.19 12.35
C ALA A 19 -2.24 14.69 11.82
N ALA A 20 -3.35 14.25 12.42
CA ALA A 20 -4.68 14.55 11.91
C ALA A 20 -5.60 15.13 12.97
N PHE A 21 -6.45 16.06 12.55
CA PHE A 21 -7.54 16.60 13.33
C PHE A 21 -8.86 16.30 12.63
N SER A 22 -9.81 15.70 13.39
CA SER A 22 -11.12 15.30 12.86
C SER A 22 -12.22 16.06 13.60
N TYR A 23 -13.21 16.49 12.83
CA TYR A 23 -14.43 17.09 13.35
C TYR A 23 -15.64 16.49 12.64
N SER A 24 -16.68 16.17 13.42
CA SER A 24 -17.95 15.67 12.89
C SER A 24 -19.12 16.34 13.57
N PHE A 25 -20.20 16.53 12.83
CA PHE A 25 -21.41 17.17 13.35
C PHE A 25 -22.66 16.57 12.72
N PRO A 26 -23.74 16.51 13.49
CA PRO A 26 -25.02 16.05 13.01
C PRO A 26 -25.75 17.16 12.26
N LEU A 27 -26.55 16.75 11.26
CA LEU A 27 -27.45 17.59 10.48
C LEU A 27 -28.79 16.86 10.33
N LEU A 28 -29.83 17.57 9.91
CA LEU A 28 -31.14 17.01 9.59
C LEU A 28 -31.73 16.18 10.76
N ASP A 29 -31.79 16.77 11.95
CA ASP A 29 -32.30 16.13 13.17
C ASP A 29 -31.61 14.75 13.44
N ASP A 30 -30.28 14.75 13.43
CA ASP A 30 -29.43 13.58 13.67
C ASP A 30 -29.55 12.45 12.62
N ARG A 31 -30.15 12.72 11.46
CA ARG A 31 -30.23 11.74 10.38
C ARG A 31 -29.04 11.78 9.44
N LEU A 32 -28.32 12.89 9.37
CA LEU A 32 -27.12 13.05 8.55
C LEU A 32 -25.95 13.45 9.44
N TYR A 33 -24.90 12.66 9.42
CA TYR A 33 -23.63 13.01 10.06
C TYR A 33 -22.61 13.33 8.98
N VAL A 34 -21.97 14.46 9.09
CA VAL A 34 -20.88 14.89 8.19
C VAL A 34 -19.61 15.02 8.99
N GLY A 35 -18.53 14.49 8.44
CA GLY A 35 -17.20 14.55 9.04
C GLY A 35 -16.17 15.08 8.09
N VAL A 36 -15.22 15.85 8.63
CA VAL A 36 -14.04 16.33 7.93
C VAL A 36 -12.81 16.01 8.78
N ARG A 37 -11.74 15.60 8.14
CA ARG A 37 -10.45 15.34 8.76
C ARG A 37 -9.35 16.02 7.95
N GLY A 38 -8.65 16.95 8.58
CA GLY A 38 -7.45 17.56 8.05
C GLY A 38 -6.21 16.80 8.50
N LYS A 39 -5.28 16.55 7.60
CA LYS A 39 -4.05 15.78 7.83
C LYS A 39 -2.85 16.63 7.49
N PHE A 40 -1.86 16.64 8.37
CA PHE A 40 -0.52 17.10 8.11
C PHE A 40 0.40 15.90 7.95
N LEU A 41 1.20 15.89 6.91
CA LEU A 41 2.04 14.76 6.52
C LEU A 41 3.51 15.15 6.57
N ALA A 42 4.32 14.32 7.22
CA ALA A 42 5.76 14.46 7.28
C ALA A 42 6.41 13.23 6.64
N GLY A 43 6.92 13.38 5.43
CA GLY A 43 7.52 12.31 4.65
C GLY A 43 8.86 11.86 5.23
N ILE A 44 9.04 10.57 5.46
CA ILE A 44 10.25 9.98 6.03
C ILE A 44 11.11 9.36 4.95
N VAL A 45 10.52 8.46 4.16
CA VAL A 45 11.20 7.76 3.08
C VAL A 45 10.31 7.71 1.86
N ARG A 46 10.90 7.96 0.71
CA ARG A 46 10.31 7.70 -0.58
C ARG A 46 11.28 6.87 -1.42
N ALA A 47 10.80 5.82 -2.03
CA ALA A 47 11.54 5.05 -3.02
C ALA A 47 10.67 4.89 -4.27
N LYS A 48 11.23 5.24 -5.42
CA LYS A 48 10.62 5.01 -6.73
C LYS A 48 11.64 4.33 -7.62
N SER A 49 11.31 3.15 -8.12
CA SER A 49 12.06 2.51 -9.19
C SER A 49 11.15 2.34 -10.40
N ASN A 50 11.70 2.54 -11.57
CA ASN A 50 11.01 2.30 -12.82
C ASN A 50 11.99 1.63 -13.79
N PHE A 51 11.67 0.43 -14.22
CA PHE A 51 12.39 -0.30 -15.25
C PHE A 51 11.57 -0.26 -16.53
N ASN A 52 12.00 0.58 -17.47
CA ASN A 52 11.37 0.71 -18.78
C ASN A 52 11.57 -0.56 -19.61
N ARG A 53 12.72 -1.21 -19.42
CA ARG A 53 13.10 -2.41 -20.15
C ARG A 53 13.97 -3.31 -19.28
N PHE A 54 13.61 -4.58 -19.24
CA PHE A 54 14.43 -5.65 -18.68
C PHE A 54 14.27 -6.88 -19.58
N ASP A 55 15.19 -7.02 -20.51
CA ASP A 55 15.19 -8.12 -21.47
C ASP A 55 16.25 -9.13 -21.07
N VAL A 56 15.86 -10.37 -20.97
CA VAL A 56 16.77 -11.50 -20.71
C VAL A 56 16.70 -12.46 -21.89
N SER A 57 17.80 -12.64 -22.56
CA SER A 57 17.97 -13.60 -23.66
C SER A 57 18.87 -14.74 -23.21
N LEU A 58 18.32 -15.95 -23.15
CA LEU A 58 19.05 -17.16 -22.79
C LEU A 58 19.19 -18.06 -24.02
N ASN A 59 20.32 -18.02 -24.69
CA ASN A 59 20.70 -18.91 -25.76
C ASN A 59 21.74 -19.93 -25.28
N GLU A 60 21.90 -21.04 -25.98
CA GLU A 60 22.86 -22.10 -25.60
C GLU A 60 24.30 -21.58 -25.48
N ASP A 61 24.68 -20.61 -26.32
CA ASP A 61 26.04 -20.09 -26.39
C ASP A 61 26.19 -18.68 -25.81
N ARG A 62 25.08 -17.98 -25.44
CA ARG A 62 25.10 -16.58 -25.05
C ARG A 62 23.92 -16.21 -24.19
N TRP A 63 24.21 -15.58 -23.08
CA TRP A 63 23.21 -14.94 -22.23
C TRP A 63 23.39 -13.41 -22.32
N ALA A 64 22.31 -12.71 -22.58
CA ALA A 64 22.32 -11.26 -22.61
C ALA A 64 21.25 -10.71 -21.69
N VAL A 65 21.58 -9.71 -20.90
CA VAL A 65 20.66 -8.94 -20.06
C VAL A 65 20.77 -7.48 -20.46
N GLU A 66 19.66 -6.91 -20.89
CA GLU A 66 19.55 -5.49 -21.18
C GLU A 66 18.60 -4.86 -20.15
N ALA A 67 19.09 -3.90 -19.37
CA ALA A 67 18.31 -3.19 -18.36
C ALA A 67 18.37 -1.68 -18.61
N ASP A 68 17.21 -1.03 -18.70
CA ASP A 68 17.05 0.44 -18.63
C ASP A 68 16.12 0.77 -17.48
N GLY A 69 16.66 1.35 -16.43
CA GLY A 69 15.90 1.65 -15.22
C GLY A 69 16.34 2.93 -14.55
N SER A 70 15.46 3.47 -13.71
CA SER A 70 15.73 4.61 -12.84
C SER A 70 15.37 4.27 -11.40
N LEU A 71 16.14 4.84 -10.46
CA LEU A 71 15.95 4.70 -9.04
C LEU A 71 16.02 6.09 -8.40
N ASP A 72 14.96 6.48 -7.69
CA ASP A 72 14.91 7.68 -6.87
C ASP A 72 14.61 7.29 -5.43
N ILE A 73 15.51 7.60 -4.51
CA ILE A 73 15.32 7.38 -3.07
C ILE A 73 15.48 8.70 -2.36
N SER A 74 14.45 9.12 -1.63
CA SER A 74 14.49 10.29 -0.76
C SER A 74 14.37 9.85 0.68
N ALA A 75 15.39 10.09 1.49
CA ALA A 75 15.35 9.82 2.92
C ALA A 75 16.35 10.72 3.65
N ALA A 76 15.99 11.21 4.83
CA ALA A 76 16.90 12.02 5.63
C ALA A 76 18.07 11.17 6.15
N GLY A 77 19.28 11.72 6.05
CA GLY A 77 20.49 11.02 6.47
C GLY A 77 20.82 9.82 5.58
N LEU A 78 20.34 9.81 4.34
CA LEU A 78 20.73 8.84 3.34
C LEU A 78 22.03 9.32 2.69
N GLU A 79 23.11 8.63 2.95
CA GLU A 79 24.41 8.83 2.33
C GLU A 79 24.76 7.58 1.53
N ALA A 80 25.13 7.74 0.28
CA ALA A 80 25.65 6.68 -0.57
C ALA A 80 27.00 7.11 -1.13
N THR A 81 27.95 6.23 -1.07
CA THR A 81 29.27 6.43 -1.68
C THR A 81 29.12 6.35 -3.20
N THR A 82 29.89 7.17 -3.92
CA THR A 82 29.98 7.11 -5.38
C THR A 82 31.41 6.79 -5.78
N GLU A 83 31.56 5.90 -6.72
CA GLU A 83 32.83 5.54 -7.32
C GLU A 83 32.82 5.82 -8.83
N MET A 84 33.98 5.91 -9.43
CA MET A 84 34.11 6.10 -10.86
C MET A 84 34.26 4.72 -11.50
N ASN A 85 33.36 4.36 -12.40
CA ASN A 85 33.46 3.11 -13.14
C ASN A 85 34.54 3.17 -14.24
N ASP A 86 34.80 2.05 -14.89
CA ASP A 86 35.80 1.95 -15.96
C ASP A 86 35.50 2.87 -17.16
N SER A 87 34.27 3.31 -17.32
CA SER A 87 33.84 4.25 -18.35
C SER A 87 33.99 5.72 -17.94
N GLY A 88 34.48 6.02 -16.74
CA GLY A 88 34.66 7.37 -16.23
C GLY A 88 33.38 8.02 -15.70
N GLU A 89 32.34 7.24 -15.39
CA GLU A 89 31.06 7.72 -14.89
C GLU A 89 30.94 7.48 -13.39
N MET A 90 30.31 8.42 -12.68
CA MET A 90 30.06 8.30 -11.25
C MET A 90 28.87 7.36 -11.01
N VAL A 91 29.10 6.24 -10.35
CA VAL A 91 28.08 5.25 -9.99
C VAL A 91 27.91 5.13 -8.48
N TYR A 92 26.73 4.79 -8.04
CA TYR A 92 26.46 4.52 -6.62
C TYR A 92 26.94 3.12 -6.24
N THR A 93 27.70 3.03 -5.14
CA THR A 93 28.00 1.79 -4.43
C THR A 93 27.01 1.59 -3.31
N PHE A 94 26.29 0.48 -3.34
CA PHE A 94 25.26 0.17 -2.33
C PHE A 94 25.78 -0.59 -1.10
N ASP A 95 27.08 -0.87 -1.04
CA ASP A 95 27.70 -1.60 0.09
C ASP A 95 27.70 -0.80 1.39
N ASP A 96 27.73 0.54 1.30
CA ASP A 96 27.76 1.43 2.45
C ASP A 96 26.62 2.46 2.39
N ILE A 97 25.38 1.99 2.47
CA ILE A 97 24.23 2.88 2.65
C ILE A 97 24.02 3.13 4.13
N ASP A 98 24.42 4.29 4.60
CA ASP A 98 24.08 4.73 5.96
C ASP A 98 22.71 5.43 5.94
N PHE A 99 21.80 4.92 6.77
CA PHE A 99 20.44 5.46 6.87
C PHE A 99 20.15 5.88 8.30
N LYS A 100 20.15 7.19 8.53
CA LYS A 100 19.82 7.81 9.82
C LYS A 100 18.67 8.79 9.64
N PRO A 101 17.42 8.37 9.81
CA PRO A 101 16.25 9.24 9.64
C PRO A 101 16.22 10.27 10.79
N THR A 102 16.85 11.42 10.60
CA THR A 102 16.94 12.48 11.60
C THR A 102 15.87 13.56 11.45
N SER A 103 15.25 13.68 10.26
CA SER A 103 14.25 14.69 9.94
C SER A 103 13.35 14.25 8.78
N PRO A 104 12.16 14.83 8.64
CA PRO A 104 11.35 14.64 7.45
C PRO A 104 12.03 15.16 6.19
N THR A 105 11.89 14.46 5.07
CA THR A 105 12.39 14.83 3.75
C THR A 105 11.32 15.46 2.87
N GLY A 106 10.08 15.42 3.30
CA GLY A 106 8.94 15.99 2.59
C GLY A 106 7.83 16.40 3.54
N TYR A 107 6.98 17.30 3.06
CA TYR A 107 5.79 17.74 3.79
C TYR A 107 4.58 17.75 2.87
N GLY A 108 3.41 17.51 3.46
CA GLY A 108 2.17 17.46 2.70
C GLY A 108 0.94 17.71 3.55
N PHE A 109 -0.17 17.84 2.83
CA PHE A 109 -1.51 17.98 3.41
C PHE A 109 -2.49 17.06 2.70
N ALA A 110 -3.44 16.55 3.46
CA ALA A 110 -4.57 15.80 2.92
C ALA A 110 -5.85 16.11 3.68
N VAL A 111 -6.97 15.82 3.05
CA VAL A 111 -8.30 15.97 3.63
C VAL A 111 -9.08 14.69 3.40
N ASP A 112 -9.76 14.23 4.46
CA ASP A 112 -10.80 13.22 4.35
C ASP A 112 -12.17 13.88 4.56
N LEU A 113 -13.14 13.47 3.77
CA LEU A 113 -14.54 13.91 3.86
C LEU A 113 -15.41 12.67 4.00
N GLY A 114 -16.40 12.72 4.88
CA GLY A 114 -17.31 11.61 5.08
C GLY A 114 -18.71 12.09 5.41
N ALA A 115 -19.70 11.31 5.00
CA ALA A 115 -21.07 11.51 5.35
C ALA A 115 -21.76 10.17 5.59
N THR A 116 -22.65 10.12 6.56
CA THR A 116 -23.50 8.97 6.86
C THR A 116 -24.94 9.46 6.99
N TYR A 117 -25.84 8.83 6.25
CA TYR A 117 -27.25 9.23 6.20
C TYR A 117 -28.17 8.05 6.52
N ASP A 118 -29.00 8.22 7.53
CA ASP A 118 -30.05 7.26 7.89
C ASP A 118 -31.26 7.47 6.95
N ILE A 119 -31.31 6.68 5.87
CA ILE A 119 -32.40 6.69 4.87
C ILE A 119 -33.70 6.26 5.54
N LEU A 120 -33.62 5.15 6.28
CA LEU A 120 -34.69 4.58 7.12
C LEU A 120 -34.11 4.26 8.50
N PRO A 121 -34.92 4.00 9.53
CA PRO A 121 -34.43 3.62 10.85
C PRO A 121 -33.44 2.43 10.82
N ASP A 122 -33.64 1.52 9.87
CA ASP A 122 -32.83 0.31 9.72
C ASP A 122 -31.90 0.33 8.50
N LEU A 123 -31.96 1.37 7.67
CA LEU A 123 -31.15 1.50 6.46
C LEU A 123 -30.29 2.75 6.48
N GLN A 124 -28.97 2.56 6.45
CA GLN A 124 -27.99 3.63 6.46
C GLN A 124 -27.15 3.61 5.19
N ALA A 125 -26.94 4.78 4.59
CA ALA A 125 -25.97 4.99 3.51
C ALA A 125 -24.75 5.75 4.04
N SER A 126 -23.59 5.48 3.45
CA SER A 126 -22.35 6.19 3.76
C SER A 126 -21.60 6.53 2.49
N LEU A 127 -20.91 7.67 2.53
CA LEU A 127 -19.99 8.11 1.47
C LEU A 127 -18.75 8.69 2.13
N ALA A 128 -17.57 8.30 1.68
CA ALA A 128 -16.32 8.88 2.17
C ALA A 128 -15.31 9.03 1.04
N ILE A 129 -14.55 10.13 1.09
CA ILE A 129 -13.37 10.37 0.26
C ILE A 129 -12.22 10.52 1.22
N ASN A 130 -11.21 9.65 1.11
CA ASN A 130 -10.05 9.65 1.99
C ASN A 130 -8.79 9.98 1.19
N ASP A 131 -7.81 10.58 1.87
CA ASP A 131 -6.47 10.86 1.35
C ASP A 131 -6.46 11.76 0.09
N LEU A 132 -7.40 12.71 0.04
CA LEU A 132 -7.37 13.74 -1.00
C LEU A 132 -6.29 14.76 -0.66
N GLY A 133 -5.07 14.57 -1.17
CA GLY A 133 -3.94 15.39 -0.80
C GLY A 133 -2.66 15.06 -1.56
N PHE A 134 -1.56 15.66 -1.12
CA PHE A 134 -0.25 15.50 -1.73
C PHE A 134 0.88 15.60 -0.70
N ILE A 135 2.06 15.07 -1.07
CA ILE A 135 3.33 15.27 -0.38
C ILE A 135 4.34 15.84 -1.37
N GLY A 136 4.98 16.95 -1.00
CA GLY A 136 6.13 17.51 -1.68
C GLY A 136 7.42 16.98 -1.06
N TRP A 137 8.29 16.35 -1.86
CA TRP A 137 9.58 15.81 -1.46
C TRP A 137 10.70 16.75 -1.91
N GLY A 138 11.59 17.10 -0.98
CA GLY A 138 12.73 17.98 -1.26
C GLY A 138 13.89 17.22 -1.92
N LYS A 139 14.68 17.95 -2.73
CA LYS A 139 15.85 17.36 -3.41
C LYS A 139 17.06 17.11 -2.50
N GLY A 140 17.10 17.72 -1.32
CA GLY A 140 18.30 17.76 -0.48
C GLY A 140 18.77 16.43 0.09
N ASN A 141 17.88 15.42 0.14
CA ASN A 141 18.19 14.09 0.65
C ASN A 141 17.66 13.03 -0.33
N THR A 142 17.87 13.28 -1.62
CA THR A 142 17.40 12.39 -2.69
C THR A 142 18.60 11.88 -3.46
N LEU A 143 18.70 10.57 -3.59
CA LEU A 143 19.58 9.89 -4.53
C LEU A 143 18.79 9.58 -5.78
N SER A 144 19.28 10.06 -6.92
CA SER A 144 18.71 9.73 -8.24
C SER A 144 19.75 9.01 -9.05
N GLY A 145 19.40 7.83 -9.55
CA GLY A 145 20.27 7.00 -10.36
C GLY A 145 19.54 6.48 -11.60
N ARG A 146 20.29 6.34 -12.69
CA ARG A 146 19.83 5.67 -13.90
C ARG A 146 20.79 4.57 -14.28
N SER A 147 20.25 3.40 -14.55
CA SER A 147 21.02 2.28 -15.10
C SER A 147 20.61 2.06 -16.56
N VAL A 148 21.61 2.07 -17.44
CA VAL A 148 21.49 1.64 -18.84
C VAL A 148 22.64 0.68 -19.06
N LYS A 149 22.40 -0.61 -18.78
CA LYS A 149 23.46 -1.61 -18.88
C LYS A 149 23.03 -2.75 -19.78
N ASN A 150 23.93 -3.09 -20.71
CA ASN A 150 23.83 -4.29 -21.54
C ASN A 150 24.95 -5.23 -21.08
N MET A 151 24.58 -6.38 -20.54
CA MET A 151 25.54 -7.43 -20.19
C MET A 151 25.41 -8.58 -21.17
N GLU A 152 26.53 -8.99 -21.69
CA GLU A 152 26.69 -10.19 -22.50
C GLU A 152 27.54 -11.19 -21.74
N PHE A 153 27.06 -12.41 -21.59
CA PHE A 153 27.82 -13.52 -21.07
C PHE A 153 27.95 -14.60 -22.14
N THR A 154 29.15 -14.81 -22.64
CA THR A 154 29.47 -15.84 -23.62
C THR A 154 30.16 -17.01 -22.93
N GLY A 155 29.35 -18.00 -22.52
CA GLY A 155 29.77 -19.36 -22.16
C GLY A 155 30.82 -19.52 -21.04
N VAL A 156 30.74 -20.66 -20.36
CA VAL A 156 31.80 -21.16 -19.49
C VAL A 156 32.78 -21.99 -20.36
N THR A 157 34.00 -21.53 -20.55
CA THR A 157 35.07 -22.39 -21.06
C THR A 157 35.46 -23.37 -19.94
N VAL A 158 35.11 -24.62 -20.11
CA VAL A 158 35.59 -25.71 -19.25
C VAL A 158 36.98 -26.08 -19.74
N ASP A 159 38.01 -25.53 -19.11
CA ASP A 159 39.36 -26.01 -19.31
C ASP A 159 39.49 -27.44 -18.79
N GLY A 160 40.26 -28.29 -19.50
CA GLY A 160 40.34 -29.72 -19.24
C GLY A 160 40.87 -30.16 -17.87
N GLU A 161 41.00 -29.25 -16.89
CA GLU A 161 41.40 -29.52 -15.52
C GLU A 161 40.26 -29.42 -14.47
N GLY A 162 39.02 -29.28 -14.93
CA GLY A 162 37.86 -29.44 -14.04
C GLY A 162 37.59 -28.26 -13.11
N THR A 163 38.19 -27.08 -13.33
CA THR A 163 37.86 -25.86 -12.59
C THR A 163 36.68 -25.19 -13.25
N SER A 164 35.47 -25.43 -12.75
CA SER A 164 34.29 -24.73 -13.15
C SER A 164 34.33 -23.33 -12.52
N SER A 165 34.61 -22.29 -13.28
CA SER A 165 34.31 -20.93 -12.90
C SER A 165 32.79 -20.81 -12.84
N GLN A 166 32.21 -20.83 -11.65
CA GLN A 166 30.80 -20.49 -11.49
C GLN A 166 30.63 -19.03 -11.96
N PRO A 167 29.60 -18.73 -12.76
CA PRO A 167 29.31 -17.35 -13.08
C PRO A 167 29.00 -16.62 -11.77
N ASP A 168 29.85 -15.68 -11.39
CA ASP A 168 29.54 -14.74 -10.33
C ASP A 168 28.35 -13.91 -10.83
N PHE A 169 27.16 -14.27 -10.37
CA PHE A 169 26.00 -13.39 -10.44
C PHE A 169 26.17 -12.28 -9.42
N ASN A 170 27.11 -11.41 -9.68
CA ASN A 170 27.31 -10.22 -8.89
C ASN A 170 26.16 -9.26 -9.25
N LEU A 171 25.47 -8.71 -8.24
CA LEU A 171 24.42 -7.69 -8.41
C LEU A 171 24.96 -6.36 -8.98
N ASP A 172 26.24 -6.27 -9.28
CA ASP A 172 26.88 -5.21 -10.06
C ASP A 172 26.29 -5.02 -11.47
N VAL A 173 25.38 -5.91 -11.86
CA VAL A 173 24.55 -5.79 -13.08
C VAL A 173 23.74 -4.50 -13.12
N LEU A 174 23.43 -3.90 -11.95
CA LEU A 174 22.65 -2.68 -11.84
C LEU A 174 23.53 -1.53 -11.31
N GLU A 175 24.54 -1.13 -12.07
CA GLU A 175 25.21 0.14 -11.81
C GLU A 175 24.26 1.29 -12.08
N PHE A 176 23.99 2.10 -11.05
CA PHE A 176 23.20 3.31 -11.19
C PHE A 176 24.12 4.52 -11.31
N GLN A 177 24.16 5.10 -12.50
CA GLN A 177 24.85 6.37 -12.73
C GLN A 177 24.16 7.47 -11.94
N LYS A 178 24.93 8.25 -11.21
CA LYS A 178 24.42 9.39 -10.43
C LYS A 178 23.77 10.42 -11.36
N GLN A 179 22.53 10.75 -11.05
CA GLN A 179 21.76 11.80 -11.71
C GLN A 179 21.54 12.99 -10.76
N GLU A 180 21.23 14.16 -11.30
CA GLU A 180 20.82 15.28 -10.48
C GLU A 180 19.49 15.00 -9.80
N ALA A 181 19.47 15.14 -8.48
CA ALA A 181 18.26 14.98 -7.70
C ALA A 181 17.26 16.09 -7.99
N SER A 182 16.00 15.76 -8.14
CA SER A 182 14.91 16.70 -8.33
C SER A 182 13.90 16.63 -7.18
N SER A 183 13.27 17.77 -6.89
CA SER A 183 12.09 17.78 -6.02
C SER A 183 10.92 17.11 -6.74
N ALA A 184 10.08 16.41 -6.00
CA ALA A 184 8.92 15.75 -6.56
C ALA A 184 7.69 16.00 -5.70
N THR A 185 6.57 16.30 -6.33
CA THR A 185 5.26 16.34 -5.67
C THR A 185 4.47 15.11 -6.07
N ARG A 186 3.91 14.43 -5.08
CA ARG A 186 3.09 13.24 -5.31
C ARG A 186 1.71 13.41 -4.68
N MET A 187 0.70 13.10 -5.47
CA MET A 187 -0.65 12.93 -4.96
C MET A 187 -0.74 11.66 -4.11
N LEU A 188 -1.45 11.75 -3.00
CA LEU A 188 -1.79 10.56 -2.22
C LEU A 188 -2.73 9.65 -3.01
N ARG A 189 -2.82 8.40 -2.57
CA ARG A 189 -3.71 7.41 -3.19
C ARG A 189 -5.13 7.59 -2.67
N ALA A 190 -5.82 8.60 -3.19
CA ALA A 190 -7.18 8.90 -2.80
C ALA A 190 -8.09 7.66 -2.94
N THR A 191 -9.03 7.53 -2.00
CA THR A 191 -9.96 6.41 -1.97
C THR A 191 -11.38 6.95 -1.79
N VAL A 192 -12.30 6.53 -2.65
CA VAL A 192 -13.72 6.80 -2.53
C VAL A 192 -14.44 5.53 -2.07
N ASN A 193 -15.23 5.65 -1.01
CA ASN A 193 -16.02 4.57 -0.44
C ASN A 193 -17.49 4.95 -0.46
N ALA A 194 -18.36 4.06 -0.93
CA ALA A 194 -19.80 4.20 -0.87
C ALA A 194 -20.39 2.94 -0.27
N GLY A 195 -21.16 3.07 0.80
CA GLY A 195 -21.67 1.94 1.57
C GLY A 195 -23.16 2.02 1.82
N LEU A 196 -23.78 0.85 1.97
CA LEU A 196 -25.13 0.66 2.45
C LEU A 196 -25.10 -0.39 3.54
N GLU A 197 -25.79 -0.14 4.65
CA GLU A 197 -25.94 -1.10 5.75
C GLU A 197 -27.43 -1.21 6.12
N TYR A 198 -27.93 -2.43 6.14
CA TYR A 198 -29.27 -2.74 6.62
C TYR A 198 -29.19 -3.46 7.97
N LYS A 199 -29.77 -2.87 9.00
CA LYS A 199 -29.77 -3.31 10.39
C LYS A 199 -30.99 -4.21 10.64
N MET A 200 -30.79 -5.34 11.32
CA MET A 200 -31.83 -6.32 11.64
C MET A 200 -31.84 -6.64 13.13
N TRP A 201 -32.96 -7.16 13.62
CA TRP A 201 -33.11 -7.66 14.99
C TRP A 201 -32.66 -6.63 16.05
N GLN A 202 -33.19 -5.43 15.97
CA GLN A 202 -32.83 -4.34 16.89
C GLN A 202 -31.32 -4.06 16.92
N ASN A 203 -30.72 -4.02 15.73
CA ASN A 203 -29.30 -3.79 15.53
C ASN A 203 -28.35 -4.90 16.07
N ARG A 204 -28.87 -6.13 16.30
CA ARG A 204 -28.03 -7.27 16.68
C ARG A 204 -27.36 -7.96 15.51
N ALA A 205 -27.91 -7.79 14.32
CA ALA A 205 -27.27 -8.20 13.09
C ALA A 205 -27.42 -7.11 12.03
N SER A 206 -26.49 -7.05 11.08
CA SER A 206 -26.62 -6.21 9.91
C SER A 206 -25.96 -6.85 8.70
N VAL A 207 -26.41 -6.48 7.53
CA VAL A 207 -25.78 -6.79 6.27
C VAL A 207 -25.31 -5.50 5.61
N GLY A 208 -24.11 -5.52 5.06
CA GLY A 208 -23.48 -4.36 4.45
C GLY A 208 -23.03 -4.64 3.03
N LEU A 209 -23.09 -3.62 2.19
CA LEU A 209 -22.48 -3.57 0.88
C LEU A 209 -21.60 -2.34 0.82
N LEU A 210 -20.32 -2.51 0.46
CA LEU A 210 -19.36 -1.44 0.34
C LEU A 210 -18.72 -1.49 -1.05
N TYR A 211 -18.79 -0.39 -1.77
CA TYR A 211 -18.02 -0.15 -2.98
C TYR A 211 -16.83 0.74 -2.64
N THR A 212 -15.63 0.31 -3.02
CA THR A 212 -14.39 1.05 -2.81
C THR A 212 -13.71 1.28 -4.16
N MET A 213 -13.41 2.53 -4.46
CA MET A 213 -12.62 2.94 -5.62
C MET A 213 -11.34 3.61 -5.13
N ARG A 214 -10.18 3.02 -5.48
CA ARG A 214 -8.86 3.52 -5.08
C ARG A 214 -8.09 3.97 -6.30
N PHE A 215 -7.63 5.21 -6.28
CA PHE A 215 -6.83 5.81 -7.33
C PHE A 215 -5.35 5.48 -7.12
N TRP A 216 -4.80 4.67 -8.00
CA TRP A 216 -3.37 4.41 -8.08
C TRP A 216 -2.79 5.16 -9.28
N GLU A 217 -1.49 5.43 -9.26
CA GLU A 217 -0.80 6.19 -10.30
C GLU A 217 -1.02 5.62 -11.71
N TYR A 218 -1.06 4.27 -11.81
CA TYR A 218 -1.17 3.58 -13.10
C TYR A 218 -2.56 3.01 -13.40
N LYS A 219 -3.39 2.83 -12.40
CA LYS A 219 -4.75 2.29 -12.58
C LYS A 219 -5.67 2.60 -11.41
N THR A 220 -6.95 2.64 -11.68
CA THR A 220 -7.98 2.68 -10.65
C THR A 220 -8.42 1.26 -10.28
N LEU A 221 -8.44 0.96 -8.99
CA LEU A 221 -8.91 -0.32 -8.47
C LEU A 221 -10.33 -0.18 -7.94
N HIS A 222 -11.18 -1.10 -8.34
CA HIS A 222 -12.58 -1.17 -7.94
C HIS A 222 -12.81 -2.45 -7.14
N ASN A 223 -13.35 -2.31 -5.93
CA ASN A 223 -13.68 -3.42 -5.06
C ASN A 223 -15.13 -3.33 -4.62
N ILE A 224 -15.80 -4.48 -4.54
CA ILE A 224 -17.14 -4.60 -3.97
C ILE A 224 -17.05 -5.60 -2.83
N THR A 225 -17.48 -5.18 -1.63
CA THR A 225 -17.45 -6.00 -0.42
C THR A 225 -18.86 -6.18 0.10
N GLY A 226 -19.29 -7.43 0.23
CA GLY A 226 -20.45 -7.81 1.02
C GLY A 226 -20.03 -8.21 2.43
N SER A 227 -20.76 -7.77 3.46
CA SER A 227 -20.46 -8.11 4.85
C SER A 227 -21.70 -8.52 5.63
N VAL A 228 -21.49 -9.37 6.63
CA VAL A 228 -22.48 -9.72 7.64
C VAL A 228 -21.86 -9.44 8.99
N ASN A 229 -22.56 -8.62 9.77
CA ASN A 229 -22.14 -8.25 11.12
C ASN A 229 -23.09 -8.88 12.14
N PHE A 230 -22.55 -9.41 13.21
CA PHE A 230 -23.30 -10.01 14.30
C PHE A 230 -22.86 -9.44 15.64
N ARG A 231 -23.81 -8.88 16.39
CA ARG A 231 -23.62 -8.18 17.68
C ARG A 231 -24.58 -8.71 18.72
N PRO A 232 -24.41 -9.92 19.21
CA PRO A 232 -25.36 -10.55 20.14
C PRO A 232 -25.47 -9.77 21.46
N ILE A 233 -24.37 -9.14 21.87
CA ILE A 233 -24.24 -8.33 23.07
C ILE A 233 -23.40 -7.08 22.79
N ASP A 234 -23.53 -6.07 23.64
CA ASP A 234 -22.94 -4.73 23.40
C ASP A 234 -21.41 -4.70 23.33
N TRP A 235 -20.73 -5.66 23.90
CA TRP A 235 -19.26 -5.71 23.94
C TRP A 235 -18.63 -6.73 22.97
N PHE A 236 -19.43 -7.51 22.24
CA PHE A 236 -18.94 -8.54 21.32
C PHE A 236 -19.48 -8.29 19.91
N HIS A 237 -18.59 -8.17 18.94
CA HIS A 237 -18.94 -7.96 17.54
C HIS A 237 -18.12 -8.91 16.67
N LEU A 238 -18.79 -9.62 15.78
CA LEU A 238 -18.21 -10.51 14.79
C LEU A 238 -18.64 -10.05 13.40
N THR A 239 -17.68 -9.93 12.49
CA THR A 239 -17.93 -9.56 11.09
C THR A 239 -17.30 -10.60 10.16
N GLY A 240 -18.09 -11.07 9.21
CA GLY A 240 -17.61 -11.83 8.05
C GLY A 240 -17.82 -11.01 6.79
N SER A 241 -16.85 -11.02 5.88
CA SER A 241 -16.94 -10.27 4.63
C SER A 241 -16.35 -11.04 3.45
N TYR A 242 -16.85 -10.72 2.27
CA TYR A 242 -16.29 -11.17 1.00
C TYR A 242 -16.13 -10.00 0.07
N THR A 243 -14.92 -9.80 -0.44
CA THR A 243 -14.56 -8.72 -1.35
C THR A 243 -14.22 -9.27 -2.71
N VAL A 244 -14.84 -8.73 -3.74
CA VAL A 244 -14.47 -8.95 -5.14
C VAL A 244 -13.52 -7.84 -5.55
N ILE A 245 -12.32 -8.19 -6.02
CA ILE A 245 -11.25 -7.25 -6.36
C ILE A 245 -11.12 -7.20 -7.88
N GLY A 246 -11.80 -6.23 -8.52
CA GLY A 246 -11.79 -6.07 -9.97
C GLY A 246 -12.12 -7.38 -10.67
N ASN A 247 -11.33 -7.75 -11.72
CA ASN A 247 -11.45 -9.02 -12.44
C ASN A 247 -10.47 -10.10 -11.93
N ASN A 248 -9.70 -9.85 -10.88
CA ASN A 248 -8.48 -10.61 -10.61
C ASN A 248 -8.52 -11.46 -9.34
N GLY A 249 -9.59 -11.43 -8.55
CA GLY A 249 -9.59 -12.23 -7.34
C GLY A 249 -10.67 -11.85 -6.35
N GLY A 250 -10.69 -12.58 -5.24
CA GLY A 250 -11.54 -12.33 -4.10
C GLY A 250 -10.75 -12.38 -2.80
N ALA A 251 -11.28 -11.75 -1.76
CA ALA A 251 -10.75 -11.84 -0.41
C ALA A 251 -11.86 -12.21 0.57
N LEU A 252 -11.58 -13.14 1.47
CA LEU A 252 -12.42 -13.44 2.63
C LEU A 252 -11.88 -12.69 3.83
N GLY A 253 -12.73 -11.94 4.50
CA GLY A 253 -12.42 -11.21 5.72
C GLY A 253 -13.20 -11.77 6.91
N LEU A 254 -12.53 -11.85 8.05
CA LEU A 254 -13.12 -12.14 9.34
C LEU A 254 -12.58 -11.13 10.36
N ALA A 255 -13.48 -10.51 11.14
CA ALA A 255 -13.10 -9.58 12.19
C ALA A 255 -13.86 -9.86 13.47
N LEU A 256 -13.14 -9.79 14.59
CA LEU A 256 -13.65 -9.90 15.94
C LEU A 256 -13.30 -8.60 16.68
N ASN A 257 -14.31 -7.99 17.32
CA ASN A 257 -14.10 -6.83 18.17
C ASN A 257 -14.71 -7.09 19.56
N LEU A 258 -13.89 -6.88 20.59
CA LEU A 258 -14.24 -7.01 22.01
C LEU A 258 -14.09 -5.66 22.69
N CYS A 259 -15.20 -5.11 23.22
CA CYS A 259 -15.24 -3.77 23.80
C CYS A 259 -15.99 -3.76 25.14
N PRO A 260 -15.42 -4.30 26.22
CA PRO A 260 -16.08 -4.38 27.53
C PRO A 260 -16.21 -3.03 28.25
N GLY A 261 -15.93 -1.90 27.62
CA GLY A 261 -16.20 -0.55 28.14
C GLY A 261 -14.96 0.29 28.37
N TRP A 262 -13.90 -0.25 28.96
CA TRP A 262 -12.66 0.48 29.26
C TRP A 262 -11.52 0.19 28.27
N ILE A 263 -11.68 -0.87 27.48
CA ILE A 263 -10.74 -1.29 26.44
C ILE A 263 -11.52 -1.71 25.20
N ASN A 264 -10.96 -1.44 24.05
CA ASN A 264 -11.42 -1.97 22.77
C ASN A 264 -10.26 -2.78 22.16
N PHE A 265 -10.48 -4.06 21.96
CA PHE A 265 -9.55 -4.98 21.32
C PHE A 265 -10.17 -5.51 20.06
N PHE A 266 -9.48 -5.42 18.94
CA PHE A 266 -9.93 -6.05 17.72
C PHE A 266 -8.85 -6.88 17.03
N VAL A 267 -9.29 -7.93 16.39
CA VAL A 267 -8.51 -8.80 15.51
C VAL A 267 -9.25 -8.91 14.19
N ALA A 268 -8.57 -8.67 13.11
CA ALA A 268 -9.11 -8.87 11.77
C ALA A 268 -8.13 -9.65 10.91
N THR A 269 -8.65 -10.50 10.05
CA THR A 269 -7.85 -11.24 9.06
C THR A 269 -8.52 -11.18 7.71
N ASP A 270 -7.70 -10.96 6.68
CA ASP A 270 -8.10 -11.02 5.28
C ASP A 270 -7.27 -12.06 4.56
N VAL A 271 -7.95 -12.97 3.87
CA VAL A 271 -7.33 -14.02 3.06
C VAL A 271 -7.57 -13.70 1.60
N LEU A 272 -6.54 -13.23 0.91
CA LEU A 272 -6.59 -12.95 -0.52
C LEU A 272 -6.43 -14.26 -1.30
N MET A 273 -7.33 -14.50 -2.25
CA MET A 273 -7.37 -15.70 -3.06
C MET A 273 -7.04 -15.39 -4.51
N ALA A 274 -5.92 -15.93 -5.00
CA ALA A 274 -5.43 -15.67 -6.36
C ALA A 274 -6.21 -16.40 -7.45
N LYS A 275 -6.88 -17.51 -7.09
CA LYS A 275 -7.70 -18.30 -8.01
C LYS A 275 -9.09 -18.54 -7.43
N HIS A 276 -10.09 -18.34 -8.25
CA HIS A 276 -11.49 -18.58 -7.94
C HIS A 276 -12.16 -19.31 -9.12
N THR A 277 -13.25 -20.02 -8.84
CA THR A 277 -14.13 -20.55 -9.87
C THR A 277 -14.86 -19.44 -10.61
N PRO A 278 -15.48 -19.70 -11.78
CA PRO A 278 -16.37 -18.73 -12.45
C PRO A 278 -17.50 -18.21 -11.54
N GLN A 279 -17.86 -18.97 -10.49
CA GLN A 279 -18.86 -18.59 -9.48
C GLN A 279 -18.25 -17.84 -8.30
N TRP A 280 -17.01 -17.34 -8.39
CA TRP A 280 -16.27 -16.60 -7.36
C TRP A 280 -15.96 -17.41 -6.10
N ILE A 281 -15.95 -18.74 -6.17
CA ILE A 281 -15.53 -19.60 -5.07
C ILE A 281 -14.00 -19.68 -5.09
N PRO A 282 -13.31 -19.32 -4.00
CA PRO A 282 -11.86 -19.33 -3.94
C PRO A 282 -11.29 -20.74 -3.93
N ILE A 283 -10.29 -21.00 -4.79
CA ILE A 283 -9.65 -22.31 -4.92
C ILE A 283 -8.27 -22.32 -4.23
N ARG A 284 -7.55 -21.19 -4.25
CA ARG A 284 -6.18 -21.12 -3.72
C ARG A 284 -5.94 -19.83 -2.98
N GLN A 285 -5.36 -19.94 -1.78
CA GLN A 285 -4.87 -18.82 -1.00
C GLN A 285 -3.57 -18.28 -1.61
N SER A 286 -3.45 -16.96 -1.77
CA SER A 286 -2.22 -16.31 -2.23
C SER A 286 -1.52 -15.51 -1.15
N SER A 287 -2.28 -14.89 -0.24
CA SER A 287 -1.73 -14.14 0.89
C SER A 287 -2.75 -14.03 2.02
N MET A 288 -2.25 -13.84 3.23
CA MET A 288 -3.05 -13.59 4.42
C MET A 288 -2.52 -12.35 5.12
N ASN A 289 -3.42 -11.47 5.52
CA ASN A 289 -3.13 -10.31 6.34
C ASN A 289 -3.82 -10.45 7.70
N VAL A 290 -3.11 -10.11 8.78
CA VAL A 290 -3.66 -10.09 10.13
C VAL A 290 -3.46 -8.72 10.73
N THR A 291 -4.53 -8.12 11.22
CA THR A 291 -4.52 -6.80 11.86
C THR A 291 -4.98 -6.93 13.30
N LEU A 292 -4.22 -6.36 14.20
CA LEU A 292 -4.53 -6.29 15.63
C LEU A 292 -4.63 -4.82 16.04
N GLY A 293 -5.55 -4.50 16.92
CA GLY A 293 -5.68 -3.15 17.45
C GLY A 293 -6.16 -3.12 18.89
N LEU A 294 -5.65 -2.13 19.60
CA LEU A 294 -6.03 -1.80 20.98
C LEU A 294 -6.46 -0.33 21.03
N GLY A 295 -7.58 -0.07 21.70
CA GLY A 295 -8.08 1.26 21.94
C GLY A 295 -8.49 1.43 23.40
N PHE A 296 -8.21 2.60 23.96
CA PHE A 296 -8.61 2.97 25.31
C PHE A 296 -9.55 4.17 25.23
N PRO A 297 -10.89 3.98 25.38
CA PRO A 297 -11.83 5.09 25.37
C PRO A 297 -11.64 5.96 26.62
N ILE A 298 -11.32 7.25 26.40
CA ILE A 298 -11.11 8.23 27.47
C ILE A 298 -12.29 9.22 27.47
N GLY A 299 -12.93 9.41 28.59
CA GLY A 299 -14.00 10.41 28.77
C GLY A 299 -15.24 9.89 29.48
N LYS A 300 -16.21 10.80 29.73
CA LYS A 300 -17.45 10.52 30.49
C LYS A 300 -18.37 9.46 29.84
N ARG A 301 -18.16 9.12 28.57
CA ARG A 301 -18.93 8.13 27.81
C ARG A 301 -18.41 6.69 27.92
N GLY A 302 -17.28 6.47 28.61
CA GLY A 302 -16.66 5.15 28.76
C GLY A 302 -17.51 4.07 29.45
N HIS A 303 -18.69 4.41 29.97
CA HIS A 303 -19.61 3.46 30.57
C HIS A 303 -20.72 2.94 29.63
N ARG A 304 -20.81 3.45 28.39
CA ARG A 304 -21.86 3.04 27.43
C ARG A 304 -21.46 1.99 26.41
N GLY A 305 -20.25 1.46 26.53
CA GLY A 305 -19.74 0.41 25.61
C GLY A 305 -19.57 0.86 24.17
N CYS A 306 -19.25 -0.06 23.26
CA CYS A 306 -19.11 0.16 21.83
C CYS A 306 -20.38 0.68 21.12
N ARG A 307 -21.50 0.74 21.82
CA ARG A 307 -22.79 1.15 21.30
C ARG A 307 -22.79 2.57 20.73
N ASP A 308 -21.97 3.47 21.30
CA ASP A 308 -21.92 4.88 20.91
C ASP A 308 -20.90 5.18 19.82
N TYR A 309 -20.00 4.24 19.49
CA TYR A 309 -19.02 4.38 18.42
C TYR A 309 -19.51 3.85 17.06
N LEU A 310 -20.66 3.15 17.07
CA LEU A 310 -21.26 2.52 15.90
C LEU A 310 -22.64 3.07 15.55
N ARG A 311 -22.99 4.22 16.14
CA ARG A 311 -24.16 5.03 15.77
C ARG A 311 -23.80 6.04 14.74
#